data_350f8026e29d76bbfedb604b05b8f5eb
#
_entry.id   350f8026e29d76bbfedb604b05b8f5eb
#
_cell.length_a   1.000
_cell.length_b   1.000
_cell.length_c   1.000
_cell.angle_alpha   90.00
_cell.angle_beta   90.00
_cell.angle_gamma   90.00
#
_symmetry.space_group_name_H-M   'P 1'
#
loop_
_entity.id
_entity.type
_entity.pdbx_description
1 polymer ?
#
loop_
_entity_poly.entity_id
_entity_poly.type
_entity_poly.pdbx_seq_one_letter_code
_entity_poly.pdbx_strand_id
1 'polypeptide(L)'
;MYYSLLMITAQLVKQEKPTSRCSICKIRAYSFCRCLSEDKLQIFSKISFEKKYTNKQSIFHQNDPSTHLYNITEGNVKIYQLLDDGRIQIIGFLYPGDFFGTYRNHKYNYSAEAIGELKVCVFEQKMLDKYLDQNPVLAKELLNQTSFELTLAQDRVTVLGKLNAVER
;
A
#
# COMPACT_ATOMS: atom_id res chain seq x y z
N MET A 1 -0.14 -64.01 -1.03
CA MET A 1 -0.43 -63.25 -2.25
C MET A 1 -1.47 -62.21 -1.91
N TYR A 2 -1.10 -61.00 -1.56
CA TYR A 2 -1.87 -59.76 -1.48
C TYR A 2 -1.14 -58.75 -0.59
N TYR A 3 0.12 -58.45 -0.96
CA TYR A 3 0.86 -57.30 -0.41
C TYR A 3 1.53 -56.59 -1.58
N SER A 4 0.72 -55.90 -2.37
CA SER A 4 1.31 -55.11 -3.47
C SER A 4 0.30 -54.16 -4.09
N LEU A 5 -0.23 -53.22 -3.32
CA LEU A 5 -1.05 -52.13 -3.90
C LEU A 5 -1.24 -50.91 -2.96
N LEU A 6 -0.29 -50.60 -2.07
CA LEU A 6 -0.39 -49.43 -1.20
C LEU A 6 0.85 -48.52 -1.26
N MET A 7 1.50 -48.49 -2.42
CA MET A 7 2.68 -47.65 -2.67
C MET A 7 2.52 -46.75 -3.89
N ILE A 8 1.38 -46.16 -4.08
CA ILE A 8 1.26 -45.11 -5.10
C ILE A 8 0.22 -44.11 -4.60
N THR A 9 0.66 -43.05 -4.01
CA THR A 9 0.15 -41.67 -4.09
C THR A 9 0.67 -40.83 -2.95
N ALA A 10 1.97 -40.86 -2.70
CA ALA A 10 2.65 -39.67 -2.18
C ALA A 10 2.92 -38.76 -3.38
N GLN A 11 1.86 -38.19 -3.92
CA GLN A 11 2.03 -37.07 -4.85
C GLN A 11 2.75 -35.95 -4.07
N LEU A 12 4.01 -35.81 -4.37
CA LEU A 12 4.82 -34.64 -4.09
C LEU A 12 4.01 -33.41 -4.49
N VAL A 13 3.39 -32.77 -3.52
CA VAL A 13 3.02 -31.37 -3.64
C VAL A 13 4.36 -30.66 -3.81
N LYS A 14 4.75 -30.44 -5.06
CA LYS A 14 5.80 -29.48 -5.37
C LYS A 14 5.33 -28.17 -4.77
N GLN A 15 5.89 -27.82 -3.62
CA GLN A 15 5.89 -26.45 -3.16
C GLN A 15 6.68 -25.67 -4.22
N GLU A 16 5.96 -25.09 -5.17
CA GLU A 16 6.53 -24.17 -6.12
C GLU A 16 7.14 -23.04 -5.30
N LYS A 17 8.46 -22.86 -5.42
CA LYS A 17 9.16 -21.75 -4.78
C LYS A 17 8.46 -20.46 -5.23
N PRO A 18 8.16 -19.56 -4.30
CA PRO A 18 7.55 -18.29 -4.64
C PRO A 18 8.39 -17.61 -5.73
N THR A 19 7.78 -17.42 -6.89
CA THR A 19 8.47 -16.95 -8.10
C THR A 19 8.54 -15.43 -8.17
N SER A 20 7.88 -14.73 -7.24
CA SER A 20 7.87 -13.27 -7.20
C SER A 20 8.02 -12.75 -5.77
N ARG A 21 8.55 -11.51 -5.63
CA ARG A 21 8.62 -10.83 -4.33
C ARG A 21 7.23 -10.62 -3.71
N CYS A 22 6.18 -10.48 -4.53
CA CYS A 22 4.80 -10.31 -4.06
C CYS A 22 4.26 -11.58 -3.42
N SER A 23 4.70 -12.77 -3.86
CA SER A 23 4.28 -14.06 -3.28
C SER A 23 4.79 -14.26 -1.84
N ILE A 24 5.95 -13.68 -1.50
CA ILE A 24 6.56 -13.75 -0.16
C ILE A 24 6.36 -12.47 0.66
N CYS A 25 5.55 -11.54 0.18
CA CYS A 25 5.35 -10.24 0.82
C CYS A 25 4.64 -10.40 2.17
N LYS A 26 5.30 -9.95 3.26
CA LYS A 26 4.80 -10.10 4.64
C LYS A 26 3.49 -9.36 4.89
N ILE A 27 3.28 -8.24 4.19
CA ILE A 27 2.08 -7.40 4.39
C ILE A 27 0.94 -7.76 3.43
N ARG A 28 1.11 -8.77 2.56
CA ARG A 28 0.11 -9.15 1.56
C ARG A 28 -1.28 -9.34 2.16
N ALA A 29 -1.37 -10.02 3.31
CA ALA A 29 -2.64 -10.30 3.98
C ALA A 29 -3.40 -9.04 4.45
N TYR A 30 -2.67 -7.94 4.66
CA TYR A 30 -3.19 -6.68 5.20
C TYR A 30 -3.30 -5.57 4.15
N SER A 31 -2.84 -5.83 2.93
CA SER A 31 -2.86 -4.85 1.84
C SER A 31 -3.88 -5.22 0.77
N PHE A 32 -4.17 -4.28 -0.12
CA PHE A 32 -5.07 -4.50 -1.25
C PHE A 32 -4.63 -5.66 -2.17
N CYS A 33 -3.35 -6.07 -2.13
CA CYS A 33 -2.84 -7.20 -2.92
C CYS A 33 -3.40 -8.57 -2.47
N ARG A 34 -4.05 -8.65 -1.31
CA ARG A 34 -4.61 -9.92 -0.76
C ARG A 34 -5.60 -10.61 -1.69
N CYS A 35 -6.30 -9.84 -2.53
CA CYS A 35 -7.29 -10.37 -3.47
C CYS A 35 -6.68 -11.00 -4.74
N LEU A 36 -5.35 -10.89 -4.95
CA LEU A 36 -4.69 -11.41 -6.13
C LEU A 36 -4.27 -12.88 -5.96
N SER A 37 -4.57 -13.71 -6.98
CA SER A 37 -4.02 -15.07 -7.11
C SER A 37 -2.52 -15.04 -7.40
N GLU A 38 -1.81 -16.15 -7.22
CA GLU A 38 -0.36 -16.24 -7.45
C GLU A 38 0.04 -15.83 -8.87
N ASP A 39 -0.69 -16.26 -9.89
CA ASP A 39 -0.44 -15.89 -11.28
C ASP A 39 -0.53 -14.37 -11.50
N LYS A 40 -1.57 -13.75 -10.91
CA LYS A 40 -1.75 -12.29 -10.97
C LYS A 40 -0.69 -11.55 -10.20
N LEU A 41 -0.21 -12.09 -9.07
CA LEU A 41 0.89 -11.51 -8.29
C LEU A 41 2.21 -11.51 -9.06
N GLN A 42 2.47 -12.53 -9.87
CA GLN A 42 3.65 -12.56 -10.73
C GLN A 42 3.65 -11.39 -11.72
N ILE A 43 2.50 -11.12 -12.36
CA ILE A 43 2.34 -9.99 -13.28
C ILE A 43 2.42 -8.67 -12.50
N PHE A 44 1.73 -8.58 -11.37
CA PHE A 44 1.69 -7.39 -10.51
C PHE A 44 3.08 -7.00 -9.98
N SER A 45 3.92 -7.99 -9.69
CA SER A 45 5.30 -7.75 -9.25
C SER A 45 6.18 -7.07 -10.31
N LYS A 46 5.81 -7.17 -11.60
CA LYS A 46 6.55 -6.56 -12.72
C LYS A 46 6.22 -5.07 -12.90
N ILE A 47 5.05 -4.63 -12.43
CA ILE A 47 4.60 -3.23 -12.53
C ILE A 47 4.90 -2.43 -11.25
N SER A 48 5.56 -3.04 -10.29
CA SER A 48 5.93 -2.43 -9.03
C SER A 48 7.41 -2.70 -8.71
N PHE A 49 8.03 -1.86 -7.91
CA PHE A 49 9.39 -2.06 -7.42
C PHE A 49 9.51 -1.69 -5.94
N GLU A 50 10.50 -2.25 -5.26
CA GLU A 50 10.80 -1.88 -3.87
C GLU A 50 11.70 -0.66 -3.84
N LYS A 51 11.41 0.28 -2.95
CA LYS A 51 12.27 1.41 -2.63
C LYS A 51 12.45 1.54 -1.13
N LYS A 52 13.67 1.89 -0.72
CA LYS A 52 14.05 2.09 0.67
C LYS A 52 14.32 3.57 0.92
N TYR A 53 14.00 4.01 2.13
CA TYR A 53 14.26 5.35 2.61
C TYR A 53 14.84 5.28 4.01
N THR A 54 15.69 6.23 4.33
CA THR A 54 16.27 6.41 5.67
C THR A 54 15.44 7.42 6.47
N ASN A 55 15.68 7.48 7.77
CA ASN A 55 14.98 8.38 8.67
C ASN A 55 14.99 9.84 8.18
N LYS A 56 13.84 10.48 8.20
CA LYS A 56 13.58 11.86 7.73
C LYS A 56 13.78 12.09 6.22
N GLN A 57 14.01 11.04 5.45
CA GLN A 57 14.08 11.18 3.99
C GLN A 57 12.68 11.44 3.41
N SER A 58 12.59 12.49 2.58
CA SER A 58 11.35 12.80 1.86
C SER A 58 11.08 11.76 0.78
N ILE A 59 9.82 11.33 0.68
CA ILE A 59 9.32 10.43 -0.36
C ILE A 59 8.85 11.25 -1.55
N PHE A 60 8.07 12.28 -1.29
CA PHE A 60 7.63 13.33 -2.21
C PHE A 60 7.20 14.58 -1.43
N HIS A 61 7.15 15.72 -2.11
CA HIS A 61 6.68 16.98 -1.54
C HIS A 61 5.30 17.35 -2.07
N GLN A 62 4.57 18.12 -1.29
CA GLN A 62 3.32 18.77 -1.70
C GLN A 62 3.57 19.58 -2.99
N ASN A 63 2.64 19.48 -3.94
CA ASN A 63 2.70 20.08 -5.27
C ASN A 63 3.69 19.45 -6.26
N ASP A 64 4.51 18.46 -5.87
CA ASP A 64 5.27 17.67 -6.83
C ASP A 64 4.32 16.91 -7.80
N PRO A 65 4.75 16.62 -9.04
CA PRO A 65 3.97 15.81 -9.95
C PRO A 65 3.64 14.43 -9.35
N SER A 66 2.36 14.10 -9.27
CA SER A 66 1.89 12.81 -8.74
C SER A 66 1.97 11.73 -9.81
N THR A 67 3.10 11.03 -9.86
CA THR A 67 3.37 9.98 -10.85
C THR A 67 3.39 8.59 -10.27
N HIS A 68 3.51 8.46 -8.95
CA HIS A 68 3.64 7.19 -8.24
C HIS A 68 2.67 7.08 -7.08
N LEU A 69 2.36 5.84 -6.74
CA LEU A 69 1.63 5.42 -5.56
C LEU A 69 2.49 4.44 -4.76
N TYR A 70 2.24 4.35 -3.49
CA TYR A 70 3.10 3.65 -2.55
C TYR A 70 2.30 2.76 -1.63
N ASN A 71 2.84 1.58 -1.28
CA ASN A 71 2.32 0.73 -0.22
C ASN A 71 3.46 0.44 0.77
N ILE A 72 3.26 0.72 2.04
CA ILE A 72 4.28 0.52 3.07
C ILE A 72 4.44 -0.97 3.34
N THR A 73 5.67 -1.48 3.20
CA THR A 73 6.00 -2.87 3.51
C THR A 73 6.69 -3.03 4.85
N GLU A 74 7.51 -2.06 5.25
CA GLU A 74 8.18 -2.00 6.56
C GLU A 74 8.39 -0.52 6.94
N GLY A 75 8.34 -0.21 8.24
CA GLY A 75 8.55 1.15 8.76
C GLY A 75 7.28 2.00 8.76
N ASN A 76 7.43 3.30 8.95
CA ASN A 76 6.31 4.25 9.08
C ASN A 76 6.54 5.49 8.25
N VAL A 77 5.45 6.18 7.90
CA VAL A 77 5.47 7.44 7.12
C VAL A 77 4.69 8.50 7.87
N LYS A 78 5.25 9.70 7.96
CA LYS A 78 4.56 10.91 8.37
C LYS A 78 4.05 11.64 7.13
N ILE A 79 2.77 12.00 7.13
CA ILE A 79 2.17 12.84 6.10
C ILE A 79 1.82 14.21 6.68
N TYR A 80 2.13 15.27 5.92
CA TYR A 80 1.95 16.64 6.38
C TYR A 80 1.71 17.62 5.24
N GLN A 81 1.12 18.76 5.55
CA GLN A 81 0.97 19.90 4.64
C GLN A 81 1.84 21.07 5.11
N LEU A 82 2.39 21.79 4.15
CA LEU A 82 2.97 23.09 4.35
C LEU A 82 1.87 24.13 4.13
N LEU A 83 1.59 24.93 5.18
CA LEU A 83 0.61 26.00 5.13
C LEU A 83 1.22 27.26 4.49
N ASP A 84 0.37 28.18 4.01
CA ASP A 84 0.79 29.42 3.36
C ASP A 84 1.65 30.33 4.25
N ASP A 85 1.50 30.23 5.56
CA ASP A 85 2.30 30.95 6.55
C ASP A 85 3.62 30.25 6.92
N GLY A 86 3.97 29.16 6.22
CA GLY A 86 5.20 28.39 6.42
C GLY A 86 5.14 27.35 7.54
N ARG A 87 4.04 27.24 8.28
CA ARG A 87 3.87 26.20 9.30
C ARG A 87 3.63 24.84 8.69
N ILE A 88 4.08 23.80 9.37
CA ILE A 88 3.81 22.40 9.02
C ILE A 88 2.63 21.91 9.83
N GLN A 89 1.59 21.40 9.13
CA GLN A 89 0.47 20.72 9.71
C GLN A 89 0.60 19.21 9.46
N ILE A 90 0.86 18.43 10.51
CA ILE A 90 0.84 16.96 10.40
C ILE A 90 -0.61 16.51 10.19
N ILE A 91 -0.85 15.76 9.12
CA ILE A 91 -2.15 15.18 8.77
C ILE A 91 -2.32 13.82 9.44
N GLY A 92 -1.22 13.03 9.50
CA GLY A 92 -1.27 11.70 10.09
C GLY A 92 0.01 10.90 9.95
N PHE A 93 -0.06 9.67 10.42
CA PHE A 93 0.98 8.67 10.32
C PHE A 93 0.42 7.43 9.63
N LEU A 94 1.23 6.80 8.80
CA LEU A 94 0.89 5.62 8.01
C LEU A 94 1.81 4.47 8.41
N TYR A 95 1.28 3.24 8.32
CA TYR A 95 1.86 2.02 8.84
C TYR A 95 1.97 0.93 7.76
N PRO A 96 2.66 -0.20 8.03
CA PRO A 96 2.71 -1.31 7.09
C PRO A 96 1.31 -1.80 6.66
N GLY A 97 1.11 -1.88 5.34
CA GLY A 97 -0.18 -2.20 4.73
C GLY A 97 -0.94 -0.98 4.18
N ASP A 98 -0.64 0.22 4.70
CA ASP A 98 -1.27 1.44 4.21
C ASP A 98 -0.78 1.78 2.80
N PHE A 99 -1.72 2.25 1.99
CA PHE A 99 -1.50 2.70 0.62
C PHE A 99 -1.60 4.23 0.57
N PHE A 100 -0.64 4.90 -0.04
CA PHE A 100 -0.60 6.36 -0.04
C PHE A 100 -0.06 6.94 -1.35
N GLY A 101 -0.23 8.25 -1.50
CA GLY A 101 -0.03 9.00 -2.72
C GLY A 101 -1.35 9.59 -3.18
N THR A 102 -1.35 10.30 -4.30
CA THR A 102 -2.56 10.94 -4.84
C THR A 102 -2.90 10.31 -6.19
N TYR A 103 -3.98 9.55 -6.25
CA TYR A 103 -4.40 8.85 -7.44
C TYR A 103 -5.20 9.76 -8.39
N ARG A 104 -4.84 9.76 -9.67
CA ARG A 104 -5.48 10.56 -10.75
C ARG A 104 -5.49 12.08 -10.52
N ASN A 105 -4.69 12.59 -9.60
CA ASN A 105 -4.39 14.00 -9.48
C ASN A 105 -3.06 14.32 -10.14
N HIS A 106 -2.92 15.53 -10.67
CA HIS A 106 -1.68 15.93 -11.31
C HIS A 106 -0.56 16.20 -10.31
N LYS A 107 -0.89 16.49 -9.05
CA LYS A 107 0.06 16.84 -7.99
C LYS A 107 -0.29 16.16 -6.68
N TYR A 108 0.74 15.90 -5.85
CA TYR A 108 0.51 15.48 -4.47
C TYR A 108 -0.08 16.64 -3.66
N ASN A 109 -1.12 16.37 -2.89
CA ASN A 109 -1.79 17.36 -2.03
C ASN A 109 -1.21 17.43 -0.61
N TYR A 110 -0.19 16.65 -0.32
CA TYR A 110 0.57 16.62 0.94
C TYR A 110 2.01 16.16 0.67
N SER A 111 2.88 16.34 1.67
CA SER A 111 4.23 15.79 1.68
C SER A 111 4.28 14.51 2.49
N ALA A 112 5.18 13.59 2.13
CA ALA A 112 5.41 12.33 2.83
C ALA A 112 6.88 12.16 3.17
N GLU A 113 7.17 11.76 4.43
CA GLU A 113 8.51 11.63 4.99
C GLU A 113 8.64 10.32 5.78
N ALA A 114 9.76 9.63 5.63
CA ALA A 114 10.06 8.39 6.33
C ALA A 114 10.34 8.62 7.82
N ILE A 115 9.79 7.76 8.67
CA ILE A 115 10.11 7.67 10.10
C ILE A 115 10.92 6.40 10.32
N GLY A 116 12.21 6.55 10.66
CA GLY A 116 13.13 5.42 10.76
C GLY A 116 13.47 4.83 9.38
N GLU A 117 13.87 3.57 9.38
CA GLU A 117 14.07 2.79 8.16
C GLU A 117 12.70 2.43 7.55
N LEU A 118 12.52 2.75 6.27
CA LEU A 118 11.27 2.54 5.56
C LEU A 118 11.51 1.71 4.29
N LYS A 119 10.63 0.74 4.04
CA LYS A 119 10.51 0.07 2.74
C LYS A 119 9.10 0.23 2.21
N VAL A 120 9.01 0.55 0.94
CA VAL A 120 7.73 0.70 0.23
C VAL A 120 7.74 -0.07 -1.07
N CYS A 121 6.58 -0.57 -1.45
CA CYS A 121 6.31 -1.02 -2.81
C CYS A 121 5.79 0.18 -3.60
N VAL A 122 6.44 0.51 -4.72
CA VAL A 122 6.15 1.69 -5.55
C VAL A 122 5.48 1.25 -6.84
N PHE A 123 4.44 1.96 -7.23
CA PHE A 123 3.67 1.73 -8.46
C PHE A 123 3.66 3.01 -9.31
N GLU A 124 4.09 2.93 -10.54
CA GLU A 124 3.84 4.01 -11.49
C GLU A 124 2.33 4.05 -11.81
N GLN A 125 1.69 5.22 -11.70
CA GLN A 125 0.24 5.35 -11.88
C GLN A 125 -0.26 4.81 -13.20
N LYS A 126 0.42 5.14 -14.31
CA LYS A 126 0.02 4.68 -15.65
C LYS A 126 0.03 3.15 -15.79
N MET A 127 0.99 2.49 -15.15
CA MET A 127 1.09 1.03 -15.18
C MET A 127 0.02 0.40 -14.29
N LEU A 128 -0.22 1.00 -13.13
CA LEU A 128 -1.28 0.55 -12.22
C LEU A 128 -2.66 0.72 -12.88
N ASP A 129 -2.94 1.85 -13.53
CA ASP A 129 -4.20 2.08 -14.26
C ASP A 129 -4.49 0.97 -15.27
N LYS A 130 -3.53 0.69 -16.15
CA LYS A 130 -3.67 -0.40 -17.13
C LYS A 130 -3.93 -1.76 -16.49
N TYR A 131 -3.31 -2.00 -15.33
CA TYR A 131 -3.50 -3.25 -14.61
C TYR A 131 -4.88 -3.32 -13.95
N LEU A 132 -5.38 -2.22 -13.38
CA LEU A 132 -6.70 -2.12 -12.78
C LEU A 132 -7.82 -2.33 -13.80
N ASP A 133 -7.69 -1.78 -15.01
CA ASP A 133 -8.64 -1.97 -16.11
C ASP A 133 -8.85 -3.46 -16.45
N GLN A 134 -7.79 -4.27 -16.31
CA GLN A 134 -7.81 -5.70 -16.57
C GLN A 134 -8.12 -6.55 -15.34
N ASN A 135 -8.16 -5.94 -14.15
CA ASN A 135 -8.34 -6.65 -12.89
C ASN A 135 -9.38 -5.96 -11.98
N PRO A 136 -10.68 -6.05 -12.32
CA PRO A 136 -11.75 -5.34 -11.59
C PRO A 136 -11.87 -5.77 -10.12
N VAL A 137 -11.42 -6.97 -9.76
CA VAL A 137 -11.38 -7.42 -8.36
C VAL A 137 -10.40 -6.56 -7.54
N LEU A 138 -9.22 -6.24 -8.10
CA LEU A 138 -8.24 -5.38 -7.45
C LEU A 138 -8.74 -3.94 -7.37
N ALA A 139 -9.38 -3.44 -8.44
CA ALA A 139 -9.97 -2.10 -8.45
C ALA A 139 -11.05 -1.95 -7.36
N LYS A 140 -11.91 -2.97 -7.20
CA LYS A 140 -12.92 -3.00 -6.13
C LYS A 140 -12.28 -3.02 -4.74
N GLU A 141 -11.20 -3.77 -4.55
CA GLU A 141 -10.49 -3.83 -3.27
C GLU A 141 -9.84 -2.48 -2.90
N LEU A 142 -9.22 -1.81 -3.88
CA LEU A 142 -8.70 -0.44 -3.68
C LEU A 142 -9.82 0.54 -3.34
N LEU A 143 -10.97 0.45 -4.00
CA LEU A 143 -12.13 1.29 -3.68
C LEU A 143 -12.62 1.05 -2.26
N ASN A 144 -12.71 -0.22 -1.83
CA ASN A 144 -13.12 -0.56 -0.47
C ASN A 144 -12.14 0.03 0.57
N GLN A 145 -10.83 -0.11 0.34
CA GLN A 145 -9.81 0.45 1.23
C GLN A 145 -9.91 1.98 1.30
N THR A 146 -10.03 2.66 0.16
CA THR A 146 -10.17 4.12 0.11
C THR A 146 -11.45 4.59 0.81
N SER A 147 -12.56 3.87 0.64
CA SER A 147 -13.83 4.19 1.31
C SER A 147 -13.70 4.06 2.83
N PHE A 148 -13.00 3.05 3.32
CA PHE A 148 -12.74 2.86 4.74
C PHE A 148 -11.88 4.00 5.31
N GLU A 149 -10.80 4.38 4.63
CA GLU A 149 -9.95 5.51 5.01
C GLU A 149 -10.72 6.84 5.05
N LEU A 150 -11.62 7.06 4.08
CA LEU A 150 -12.49 8.23 4.06
C LEU A 150 -13.40 8.27 5.30
N THR A 151 -13.99 7.14 5.68
CA THR A 151 -14.81 7.03 6.90
C THR A 151 -14.00 7.41 8.15
N LEU A 152 -12.80 6.86 8.29
CA LEU A 152 -11.92 7.21 9.42
C LEU A 152 -11.54 8.70 9.44
N ALA A 153 -11.32 9.31 8.27
CA ALA A 153 -11.04 10.73 8.17
C ALA A 153 -12.25 11.59 8.59
N GLN A 154 -13.47 11.21 8.20
CA GLN A 154 -14.72 11.87 8.60
C GLN A 154 -14.95 11.75 10.11
N ASP A 155 -14.66 10.60 10.70
CA ASP A 155 -14.77 10.41 12.16
C ASP A 155 -13.81 11.33 12.92
N ARG A 156 -12.57 11.50 12.44
CA ARG A 156 -11.60 12.45 13.02
C ARG A 156 -12.09 13.89 12.94
N VAL A 157 -12.65 14.31 11.82
CA VAL A 157 -13.25 15.65 11.68
C VAL A 157 -14.40 15.84 12.66
N THR A 158 -15.24 14.84 12.83
CA THR A 158 -16.37 14.87 13.78
C THR A 158 -15.89 15.03 15.23
N VAL A 159 -14.83 14.30 15.61
CA VAL A 159 -14.23 14.42 16.96
C VAL A 159 -13.68 15.83 17.17
N LEU A 160 -12.91 16.36 16.19
CA LEU A 160 -12.34 17.70 16.26
C LEU A 160 -13.41 18.80 16.34
N GLY A 161 -14.55 18.60 15.71
CA GLY A 161 -15.68 19.54 15.75
C GLY A 161 -16.47 19.51 17.08
N LYS A 162 -16.49 18.37 17.78
CA LYS A 162 -17.22 18.20 19.04
C LYS A 162 -16.41 18.61 20.26
N LEU A 163 -15.08 18.47 20.22
CA LEU A 163 -14.21 18.76 21.35
C LEU A 163 -13.93 20.27 21.44
N ASN A 164 -14.02 20.83 22.65
CA ASN A 164 -13.55 22.20 22.92
C ASN A 164 -12.02 22.26 23.01
N ALA A 165 -11.45 23.46 23.19
CA ALA A 165 -10.00 23.68 23.19
C ALA A 165 -9.25 22.91 24.30
N VAL A 166 -9.93 22.54 25.40
CA VAL A 166 -9.35 21.79 26.53
C VAL A 166 -9.40 20.29 26.27
N GLU A 167 -10.39 19.83 25.53
CA GLU A 167 -10.62 18.41 25.21
C GLU A 167 -9.84 17.92 23.99
N ARG A 168 -9.24 18.83 23.21
CA ARG A 168 -8.38 18.53 22.04
C ARG A 168 -6.91 18.33 22.43
#